data_6c1ffc29658167ef6c7a591b03f4d444
#
_entry.id   6c1ffc29658167ef6c7a591b03f4d444
#
_cell.length_a   1.000
_cell.length_b   1.000
_cell.length_c   1.000
_cell.angle_alpha   90.00
_cell.angle_beta   90.00
_cell.angle_gamma   90.00
#
_symmetry.space_group_name_H-M   'P 1'
#
loop_
_entity.id
_entity.type
_entity.pdbx_description
1 polymer ?
#
loop_
_entity_poly.entity_id
_entity_poly.type
_entity_poly.pdbx_seq_one_letter_code
_entity_poly.pdbx_strand_id
1 'polypeptide(L)'
;FKMRGINCTIPHKIAVMQYLDEISESAQLIGAVNTIVNTDGRLYGDNTDGKGFMMSLESNGIDVKGKRIVILGAGGAARAICVELALAGAAHITIVSRPGPKNLGPSLLEILQTRTSVDAETNDWVGTYKIPAGTDIVVNATSVGLYPSVDAIPNFDLDSLTRDMFVQDVIPNPTETALIKELRRRGIRCETGAGMLINQAALNIEMWTGRKPDKTVMYRALEEALA
;
A
#
# COMPACT_ATOMS: atom_id res chain seq x y z
N PHE A 1 27.28 -11.66 11.08
CA PHE A 1 27.33 -10.67 10.02
C PHE A 1 27.15 -9.28 10.63
N LYS A 2 28.03 -8.33 10.30
CA LYS A 2 27.86 -6.93 10.74
C LYS A 2 26.91 -6.17 9.80
N MET A 3 25.67 -6.68 9.67
CA MET A 3 24.65 -6.04 8.83
C MET A 3 24.00 -4.88 9.61
N ARG A 4 23.79 -3.75 8.93
CA ARG A 4 23.07 -2.59 9.49
C ARG A 4 21.56 -2.75 9.44
N GLY A 5 21.07 -3.63 8.58
CA GLY A 5 19.65 -3.94 8.47
C GLY A 5 19.34 -4.93 7.37
N ILE A 6 18.07 -5.30 7.28
CA ILE A 6 17.57 -6.28 6.31
C ILE A 6 16.09 -6.01 6.00
N ASN A 7 15.68 -6.30 4.77
CA ASN A 7 14.27 -6.35 4.41
C ASN A 7 13.66 -7.71 4.73
N CYS A 8 12.43 -7.68 5.20
CA CYS A 8 11.57 -8.84 5.33
C CYS A 8 10.42 -8.78 4.34
N THR A 9 10.13 -9.91 3.69
CA THR A 9 8.96 -10.05 2.82
C THR A 9 8.18 -11.30 3.17
N ILE A 10 7.12 -11.59 2.42
CA ILE A 10 6.29 -12.79 2.58
C ILE A 10 7.17 -14.04 2.50
N PRO A 11 7.02 -15.01 3.41
CA PRO A 11 6.00 -15.10 4.47
C PRO A 11 6.45 -14.59 5.86
N HIS A 12 7.57 -13.88 5.97
CA HIS A 12 8.29 -13.65 7.22
C HIS A 12 7.89 -12.36 7.96
N LYS A 13 7.18 -11.39 7.33
CA LYS A 13 6.86 -10.07 7.90
C LYS A 13 6.18 -10.10 9.27
N ILE A 14 5.36 -11.13 9.54
CA ILE A 14 4.66 -11.29 10.83
C ILE A 14 5.56 -12.07 11.81
N ALA A 15 6.11 -13.19 11.37
CA ALA A 15 6.88 -14.07 12.24
C ALA A 15 8.15 -13.41 12.82
N VAL A 16 8.74 -12.46 12.11
CA VAL A 16 9.97 -11.79 12.55
C VAL A 16 9.75 -10.89 13.76
N MET A 17 8.53 -10.40 13.97
CA MET A 17 8.22 -9.44 15.04
C MET A 17 8.61 -9.96 16.44
N GLN A 18 8.47 -11.25 16.70
CA GLN A 18 8.83 -11.86 18.00
C GLN A 18 10.33 -11.89 18.30
N TYR A 19 11.19 -11.58 17.33
CA TYR A 19 12.64 -11.60 17.45
C TYR A 19 13.24 -10.18 17.52
N LEU A 20 12.42 -9.13 17.57
CA LEU A 20 12.84 -7.75 17.55
C LEU A 20 12.79 -7.17 18.96
N ASP A 21 13.76 -6.31 19.30
CA ASP A 21 13.82 -5.63 20.58
C ASP A 21 12.83 -4.47 20.67
N GLU A 22 12.53 -3.85 19.52
CA GLU A 22 11.63 -2.71 19.41
C GLU A 22 10.93 -2.71 18.06
N ILE A 23 9.68 -2.28 18.04
CA ILE A 23 8.86 -2.20 16.81
C ILE A 23 8.15 -0.84 16.81
N SER A 24 8.18 -0.15 15.67
CA SER A 24 7.48 1.13 15.51
C SER A 24 5.97 1.00 15.80
N GLU A 25 5.35 2.08 16.24
CA GLU A 25 3.92 2.11 16.53
C GLU A 25 3.08 1.70 15.31
N SER A 26 3.38 2.26 14.14
CA SER A 26 2.67 1.90 12.91
C SER A 26 2.85 0.43 12.54
N ALA A 27 4.06 -0.14 12.67
CA ALA A 27 4.30 -1.55 12.39
C ALA A 27 3.59 -2.48 13.40
N GLN A 28 3.44 -2.06 14.67
CA GLN A 28 2.62 -2.77 15.65
C GLN A 28 1.13 -2.76 15.27
N LEU A 29 0.60 -1.63 14.82
CA LEU A 29 -0.78 -1.51 14.33
C LEU A 29 -1.00 -2.35 13.07
N ILE A 30 -0.06 -2.30 12.12
CA ILE A 30 -0.07 -3.10 10.90
C ILE A 30 0.02 -4.61 11.24
N GLY A 31 0.72 -4.96 12.31
CA GLY A 31 1.00 -6.35 12.68
C GLY A 31 1.99 -7.03 11.72
N ALA A 32 2.88 -6.26 11.11
CA ALA A 32 3.90 -6.76 10.17
C ALA A 32 5.09 -5.80 10.07
N VAL A 33 6.29 -6.35 9.97
CA VAL A 33 7.55 -5.63 9.75
C VAL A 33 8.11 -5.99 8.38
N ASN A 34 8.49 -5.00 7.56
CA ASN A 34 9.16 -5.21 6.28
C ASN A 34 10.63 -4.79 6.27
N THR A 35 11.05 -4.01 7.27
CA THR A 35 12.44 -3.58 7.41
C THR A 35 12.90 -3.67 8.86
N ILE A 36 14.16 -4.06 9.04
CA ILE A 36 14.82 -4.18 10.35
C ILE A 36 16.09 -3.35 10.30
N VAL A 37 16.32 -2.57 11.34
CA VAL A 37 17.58 -1.85 11.60
C VAL A 37 18.32 -2.52 12.74
N ASN A 38 19.61 -2.76 12.53
CA ASN A 38 20.50 -3.29 13.56
C ASN A 38 21.47 -2.19 14.03
N THR A 39 21.34 -1.80 15.29
CA THR A 39 22.25 -0.87 15.94
C THR A 39 22.98 -1.62 17.07
N ASP A 40 24.20 -2.05 16.76
CA ASP A 40 25.08 -2.77 17.71
C ASP A 40 24.42 -3.99 18.38
N GLY A 41 23.62 -4.73 17.62
CA GLY A 41 22.93 -5.93 18.07
C GLY A 41 21.51 -5.70 18.55
N ARG A 42 21.06 -4.45 18.77
CA ARG A 42 19.67 -4.12 19.05
C ARG A 42 18.88 -4.01 17.75
N LEU A 43 17.77 -4.77 17.63
CA LEU A 43 16.97 -4.91 16.44
C LEU A 43 15.68 -4.08 16.54
N TYR A 44 15.58 -3.06 15.69
CA TYR A 44 14.38 -2.22 15.56
C TYR A 44 13.65 -2.59 14.26
N GLY A 45 12.34 -2.85 14.34
CA GLY A 45 11.49 -3.17 13.21
C GLY A 45 10.52 -2.05 12.83
N ASP A 46 10.35 -1.84 11.53
CA ASP A 46 9.37 -0.90 11.00
C ASP A 46 8.66 -1.47 9.78
N ASN A 47 7.57 -0.80 9.38
CA ASN A 47 6.88 -1.08 8.12
C ASN A 47 6.88 0.16 7.23
N THR A 48 7.67 0.11 6.18
CA THR A 48 7.83 1.22 5.22
C THR A 48 6.92 1.09 4.00
N ASP A 49 6.15 0.01 3.85
CA ASP A 49 5.24 -0.16 2.70
C ASP A 49 4.17 0.94 2.68
N GLY A 50 3.45 1.13 3.79
CA GLY A 50 2.43 2.15 3.90
C GLY A 50 3.01 3.57 3.81
N LYS A 51 4.16 3.82 4.45
CA LYS A 51 4.87 5.11 4.37
C LYS A 51 5.31 5.42 2.92
N GLY A 52 5.81 4.41 2.19
CA GLY A 52 6.15 4.56 0.77
C GLY A 52 4.95 4.88 -0.11
N PHE A 53 3.79 4.29 0.20
CA PHE A 53 2.52 4.63 -0.44
C PHE A 53 2.13 6.09 -0.17
N MET A 54 2.17 6.54 1.09
CA MET A 54 1.86 7.93 1.45
C MET A 54 2.75 8.93 0.73
N MET A 55 4.05 8.66 0.64
CA MET A 55 4.99 9.49 -0.12
C MET A 55 4.67 9.51 -1.62
N SER A 56 4.14 8.41 -2.17
CA SER A 56 3.67 8.37 -3.57
C SER A 56 2.47 9.28 -3.78
N LEU A 57 1.48 9.27 -2.89
CA LEU A 57 0.35 10.20 -2.94
C LEU A 57 0.79 11.66 -2.84
N GLU A 58 1.65 11.98 -1.88
CA GLU A 58 2.19 13.33 -1.68
C GLU A 58 2.91 13.86 -2.92
N SER A 59 3.73 13.02 -3.57
CA SER A 59 4.44 13.36 -4.81
C SER A 59 3.49 13.68 -5.98
N ASN A 60 2.26 13.16 -5.94
CA ASN A 60 1.19 13.45 -6.89
C ASN A 60 0.27 14.61 -6.45
N GLY A 61 0.61 15.31 -5.36
CA GLY A 61 -0.16 16.41 -4.82
C GLY A 61 -1.48 15.99 -4.18
N ILE A 62 -1.58 14.74 -3.71
CA ILE A 62 -2.77 14.19 -3.07
C ILE A 62 -2.62 14.28 -1.55
N ASP A 63 -3.43 15.12 -0.92
CA ASP A 63 -3.63 15.13 0.52
C ASP A 63 -4.77 14.18 0.89
N VAL A 64 -4.53 13.28 1.84
CA VAL A 64 -5.50 12.28 2.29
C VAL A 64 -6.38 12.77 3.45
N LYS A 65 -6.01 13.89 4.08
CA LYS A 65 -6.75 14.42 5.22
C LYS A 65 -8.20 14.77 4.84
N GLY A 66 -9.14 14.20 5.57
CA GLY A 66 -10.57 14.40 5.32
C GLY A 66 -11.11 13.70 4.07
N LYS A 67 -10.33 12.81 3.42
CA LYS A 67 -10.72 12.10 2.20
C LYS A 67 -11.47 10.81 2.47
N ARG A 68 -12.35 10.44 1.54
CA ARG A 68 -13.09 9.18 1.49
C ARG A 68 -12.37 8.23 0.53
N ILE A 69 -11.94 7.08 1.02
CA ILE A 69 -11.00 6.20 0.32
C ILE A 69 -11.60 4.80 0.20
N VAL A 70 -11.55 4.22 -0.99
CA VAL A 70 -11.92 2.82 -1.25
C VAL A 70 -10.64 2.00 -1.48
N ILE A 71 -10.47 0.94 -0.70
CA ILE A 71 -9.34 0.02 -0.79
C ILE A 71 -9.83 -1.32 -1.35
N LEU A 72 -9.41 -1.66 -2.55
CA LEU A 72 -9.70 -2.94 -3.18
C LEU A 72 -8.66 -3.97 -2.71
N GLY A 73 -9.09 -4.91 -1.86
CA GLY A 73 -8.26 -5.91 -1.21
C GLY A 73 -8.06 -5.67 0.29
N ALA A 74 -7.66 -6.73 1.02
CA ALA A 74 -7.42 -6.71 2.46
C ALA A 74 -6.12 -7.45 2.84
N GLY A 75 -5.18 -7.60 1.91
CA GLY A 75 -3.88 -8.25 2.13
C GLY A 75 -2.90 -7.38 2.91
N GLY A 76 -1.64 -7.83 2.99
CA GLY A 76 -0.59 -7.13 3.74
C GLY A 76 -0.33 -5.70 3.28
N ALA A 77 -0.37 -5.44 1.96
CA ALA A 77 -0.25 -4.07 1.42
C ALA A 77 -1.45 -3.21 1.82
N ALA A 78 -2.68 -3.73 1.65
CA ALA A 78 -3.89 -3.03 2.07
C ALA A 78 -3.84 -2.67 3.56
N ARG A 79 -3.39 -3.58 4.43
CA ARG A 79 -3.26 -3.34 5.87
C ARG A 79 -2.30 -2.20 6.17
N ALA A 80 -1.11 -2.19 5.58
CA ALA A 80 -0.13 -1.13 5.76
C ALA A 80 -0.66 0.23 5.28
N ILE A 81 -1.30 0.24 4.11
CA ILE A 81 -1.88 1.43 3.50
C ILE A 81 -3.03 1.98 4.37
N CYS A 82 -3.99 1.14 4.78
CA CYS A 82 -5.13 1.57 5.59
C CYS A 82 -4.69 2.20 6.92
N VAL A 83 -3.69 1.60 7.60
CA VAL A 83 -3.17 2.13 8.86
C VAL A 83 -2.55 3.51 8.65
N GLU A 84 -1.68 3.69 7.66
CA GLU A 84 -1.04 4.99 7.40
C GLU A 84 -2.06 6.04 6.94
N LEU A 85 -3.05 5.68 6.13
CA LEU A 85 -4.15 6.57 5.75
C LEU A 85 -4.96 7.02 6.97
N ALA A 86 -5.26 6.11 7.88
CA ALA A 86 -5.98 6.43 9.11
C ALA A 86 -5.18 7.36 10.01
N LEU A 87 -3.88 7.09 10.20
CA LEU A 87 -2.97 7.94 10.98
C LEU A 87 -2.80 9.34 10.35
N ALA A 88 -2.87 9.43 9.02
CA ALA A 88 -2.81 10.70 8.30
C ALA A 88 -4.14 11.47 8.27
N GLY A 89 -5.20 10.96 8.89
CA GLY A 89 -6.48 11.64 9.06
C GLY A 89 -7.44 11.52 7.88
N ALA A 90 -7.43 10.40 7.15
CA ALA A 90 -8.52 10.06 6.24
C ALA A 90 -9.87 10.13 6.96
N ALA A 91 -10.91 10.64 6.31
CA ALA A 91 -12.23 10.75 6.93
C ALA A 91 -12.96 9.40 6.95
N HIS A 92 -12.79 8.61 5.89
CA HIS A 92 -13.49 7.34 5.76
C HIS A 92 -12.69 6.36 4.90
N ILE A 93 -12.64 5.09 5.32
CA ILE A 93 -12.00 4.00 4.57
C ILE A 93 -13.01 2.86 4.36
N THR A 94 -13.33 2.55 3.12
CA THR A 94 -14.11 1.36 2.73
C THR A 94 -13.14 0.28 2.25
N ILE A 95 -13.12 -0.86 2.94
CA ILE A 95 -12.32 -2.03 2.58
C ILE A 95 -13.20 -2.97 1.76
N VAL A 96 -12.80 -3.26 0.52
CA VAL A 96 -13.55 -4.17 -0.38
C VAL A 96 -12.77 -5.47 -0.54
N SER A 97 -13.30 -6.57 -0.04
CA SER A 97 -12.58 -7.84 0.00
C SER A 97 -13.47 -9.04 -0.32
N ARG A 98 -12.89 -10.09 -0.90
CA ARG A 98 -13.63 -11.31 -1.26
C ARG A 98 -14.16 -11.99 0.01
N PRO A 99 -15.46 -12.38 0.04
CA PRO A 99 -16.02 -13.10 1.17
C PRO A 99 -15.40 -14.47 1.33
N GLY A 100 -15.53 -15.06 2.51
CA GLY A 100 -15.10 -16.43 2.80
C GLY A 100 -14.16 -16.54 3.99
N PRO A 101 -13.73 -17.76 4.35
CA PRO A 101 -12.99 -18.04 5.59
C PRO A 101 -11.57 -17.43 5.61
N LYS A 102 -11.04 -17.03 4.45
CA LYS A 102 -9.75 -16.33 4.32
C LYS A 102 -9.90 -14.83 4.13
N ASN A 103 -11.10 -14.27 4.36
CA ASN A 103 -11.32 -12.82 4.26
C ASN A 103 -10.62 -12.10 5.42
N LEU A 104 -9.66 -11.25 5.08
CA LEU A 104 -8.92 -10.43 6.04
C LEU A 104 -9.56 -9.06 6.29
N GLY A 105 -10.62 -8.71 5.55
CA GLY A 105 -11.34 -7.44 5.69
C GLY A 105 -11.83 -7.19 7.12
N PRO A 106 -12.57 -8.13 7.75
CA PRO A 106 -13.05 -7.94 9.12
C PRO A 106 -11.95 -7.71 10.15
N SER A 107 -10.82 -8.41 10.07
CA SER A 107 -9.70 -8.21 10.99
C SER A 107 -8.99 -6.88 10.78
N LEU A 108 -8.93 -6.38 9.55
CA LEU A 108 -8.40 -5.06 9.24
C LEU A 108 -9.36 -3.97 9.72
N LEU A 109 -10.67 -4.14 9.52
CA LEU A 109 -11.69 -3.23 10.05
C LEU A 109 -11.61 -3.09 11.57
N GLU A 110 -11.47 -4.22 12.29
CA GLU A 110 -11.31 -4.23 13.75
C GLU A 110 -10.11 -3.38 14.19
N ILE A 111 -8.97 -3.50 13.52
CA ILE A 111 -7.79 -2.68 13.81
C ILE A 111 -8.10 -1.19 13.61
N LEU A 112 -8.69 -0.82 12.49
CA LEU A 112 -9.00 0.57 12.21
C LEU A 112 -9.96 1.15 13.25
N GLN A 113 -11.03 0.43 13.59
CA GLN A 113 -12.04 0.89 14.53
C GLN A 113 -11.56 0.93 15.99
N THR A 114 -10.67 0.01 16.39
CA THR A 114 -10.23 -0.09 17.80
C THR A 114 -8.93 0.66 18.09
N ARG A 115 -8.11 0.91 17.09
CA ARG A 115 -6.74 1.45 17.25
C ARG A 115 -6.51 2.78 16.54
N THR A 116 -7.48 3.28 15.80
CA THR A 116 -7.44 4.58 15.13
C THR A 116 -8.76 5.32 15.29
N SER A 117 -8.81 6.58 14.87
CA SER A 117 -10.02 7.40 14.89
C SER A 117 -10.76 7.47 13.56
N VAL A 118 -10.31 6.72 12.55
CA VAL A 118 -10.92 6.77 11.21
C VAL A 118 -12.28 6.07 11.22
N ASP A 119 -13.26 6.65 10.54
CA ASP A 119 -14.50 5.94 10.20
C ASP A 119 -14.20 4.90 9.13
N ALA A 120 -14.56 3.64 9.38
CA ALA A 120 -14.23 2.55 8.46
C ALA A 120 -15.33 1.50 8.37
N GLU A 121 -15.48 0.92 7.20
CA GLU A 121 -16.36 -0.19 6.91
C GLU A 121 -15.72 -1.25 6.02
N THR A 122 -16.30 -2.43 5.96
CA THR A 122 -15.91 -3.48 5.01
C THR A 122 -17.10 -3.92 4.18
N ASN A 123 -16.86 -4.10 2.88
CA ASN A 123 -17.85 -4.57 1.92
C ASN A 123 -17.38 -5.86 1.27
N ASP A 124 -18.28 -6.82 1.15
CA ASP A 124 -18.02 -8.05 0.42
C ASP A 124 -17.92 -7.79 -1.09
N TRP A 125 -16.82 -8.23 -1.67
CA TRP A 125 -16.60 -8.15 -3.11
C TRP A 125 -17.29 -9.31 -3.83
N VAL A 126 -18.55 -9.11 -4.16
CA VAL A 126 -19.36 -10.08 -4.92
C VAL A 126 -19.68 -9.47 -6.28
N GLY A 127 -19.30 -10.16 -7.37
CA GLY A 127 -19.49 -9.64 -8.72
C GLY A 127 -18.66 -8.40 -9.02
N THR A 128 -19.22 -7.49 -9.82
CA THR A 128 -18.58 -6.21 -10.18
C THR A 128 -18.87 -5.17 -9.11
N TYR A 129 -17.83 -4.70 -8.40
CA TYR A 129 -17.99 -3.70 -7.36
C TYR A 129 -18.14 -2.30 -7.95
N LYS A 130 -19.16 -1.57 -7.54
CA LYS A 130 -19.38 -0.19 -7.96
C LYS A 130 -18.76 0.77 -6.94
N ILE A 131 -17.86 1.65 -7.37
CA ILE A 131 -17.27 2.66 -6.51
C ILE A 131 -18.35 3.66 -6.08
N PRO A 132 -18.53 3.90 -4.75
CA PRO A 132 -19.53 4.83 -4.24
C PRO A 132 -19.28 6.26 -4.72
N ALA A 133 -20.35 7.01 -4.98
CA ALA A 133 -20.26 8.44 -5.24
C ALA A 133 -19.66 9.18 -4.03
N GLY A 134 -18.86 10.20 -4.29
CA GLY A 134 -18.16 10.95 -3.23
C GLY A 134 -16.88 10.28 -2.74
N THR A 135 -16.42 9.18 -3.37
CA THR A 135 -15.07 8.65 -3.18
C THR A 135 -14.05 9.63 -3.76
N ASP A 136 -13.00 9.95 -3.02
CA ASP A 136 -11.89 10.79 -3.49
C ASP A 136 -10.75 9.95 -4.08
N ILE A 137 -10.43 8.81 -3.43
CA ILE A 137 -9.28 7.97 -3.78
C ILE A 137 -9.71 6.51 -3.85
N VAL A 138 -9.27 5.81 -4.89
CA VAL A 138 -9.42 4.36 -5.04
C VAL A 138 -8.04 3.73 -5.10
N VAL A 139 -7.82 2.67 -4.32
CA VAL A 139 -6.53 1.97 -4.25
C VAL A 139 -6.71 0.51 -4.67
N ASN A 140 -6.04 0.08 -5.72
CA ASN A 140 -5.92 -1.34 -6.01
C ASN A 140 -4.79 -1.93 -5.16
N ALA A 141 -5.14 -2.53 -4.04
CA ALA A 141 -4.24 -3.26 -3.15
C ALA A 141 -4.38 -4.79 -3.28
N THR A 142 -4.86 -5.26 -4.44
CA THR A 142 -4.94 -6.68 -4.79
C THR A 142 -3.69 -7.11 -5.57
N SER A 143 -3.59 -8.40 -5.86
CA SER A 143 -2.61 -8.96 -6.80
C SER A 143 -3.15 -9.09 -8.23
N VAL A 144 -4.33 -8.55 -8.53
CA VAL A 144 -4.93 -8.63 -9.89
C VAL A 144 -4.22 -7.66 -10.82
N GLY A 145 -3.61 -8.17 -11.87
CA GLY A 145 -2.75 -7.41 -12.79
C GLY A 145 -1.25 -7.58 -12.54
N LEU A 146 -0.86 -8.28 -11.45
CA LEU A 146 0.53 -8.65 -11.18
C LEU A 146 0.97 -9.79 -12.12
N TYR A 147 2.22 -9.74 -12.55
CA TYR A 147 2.84 -10.85 -13.30
C TYR A 147 2.60 -12.21 -12.60
N PRO A 148 2.24 -13.29 -13.31
CA PRO A 148 2.15 -13.42 -14.78
C PRO A 148 0.83 -12.98 -15.40
N SER A 149 -0.21 -12.64 -14.63
CA SER A 149 -1.56 -12.30 -15.13
C SER A 149 -1.70 -10.79 -15.41
N VAL A 150 -0.81 -10.26 -16.25
CA VAL A 150 -0.63 -8.81 -16.45
C VAL A 150 -1.81 -8.10 -17.13
N ASP A 151 -2.64 -8.85 -17.87
CA ASP A 151 -3.80 -8.30 -18.59
C ASP A 151 -5.07 -8.23 -17.72
N ALA A 152 -5.00 -8.74 -16.48
CA ALA A 152 -6.15 -8.76 -15.59
C ALA A 152 -6.40 -7.37 -14.98
N ILE A 153 -7.68 -6.98 -14.94
CA ILE A 153 -8.15 -5.78 -14.24
C ILE A 153 -9.02 -6.23 -13.06
N PRO A 154 -8.90 -5.60 -11.87
CA PRO A 154 -9.79 -5.89 -10.75
C PRO A 154 -11.25 -5.70 -11.14
N ASN A 155 -12.13 -6.62 -10.72
CA ASN A 155 -13.52 -6.64 -11.15
C ASN A 155 -14.37 -5.57 -10.45
N PHE A 156 -14.16 -4.30 -10.82
CA PHE A 156 -15.01 -3.20 -10.39
C PHE A 156 -15.50 -2.38 -11.59
N ASP A 157 -16.58 -1.65 -11.40
CA ASP A 157 -17.20 -0.85 -12.45
C ASP A 157 -16.36 0.41 -12.72
N LEU A 158 -15.60 0.40 -13.82
CA LEU A 158 -14.78 1.52 -14.25
C LEU A 158 -15.62 2.75 -14.65
N ASP A 159 -16.89 2.58 -14.98
CA ASP A 159 -17.80 3.69 -15.32
C ASP A 159 -18.33 4.41 -14.06
N SER A 160 -18.12 3.82 -12.90
CA SER A 160 -18.40 4.48 -11.62
C SER A 160 -17.31 5.48 -11.19
N LEU A 161 -16.15 5.49 -11.86
CA LEU A 161 -15.10 6.45 -11.61
C LEU A 161 -15.40 7.81 -12.24
N THR A 162 -15.04 8.87 -11.52
CA THR A 162 -15.12 10.25 -12.04
C THR A 162 -13.74 10.86 -12.21
N ARG A 163 -13.63 11.94 -13.00
CA ARG A 163 -12.33 12.63 -13.23
C ARG A 163 -11.76 13.31 -11.99
N ASP A 164 -12.59 13.54 -10.98
CA ASP A 164 -12.17 14.14 -9.71
C ASP A 164 -11.53 13.10 -8.77
N MET A 165 -11.75 11.80 -9.02
CA MET A 165 -11.13 10.73 -8.27
C MET A 165 -9.66 10.55 -8.67
N PHE A 166 -8.87 10.09 -7.71
CA PHE A 166 -7.51 9.62 -7.94
C PHE A 166 -7.45 8.10 -7.74
N VAL A 167 -6.80 7.39 -8.65
CA VAL A 167 -6.65 5.93 -8.54
C VAL A 167 -5.18 5.57 -8.40
N GLN A 168 -4.82 4.87 -7.31
CA GLN A 168 -3.47 4.33 -7.13
C GLN A 168 -3.48 2.81 -7.28
N ASP A 169 -2.67 2.29 -8.21
CA ASP A 169 -2.33 0.88 -8.26
C ASP A 169 -1.10 0.62 -7.39
N VAL A 170 -1.06 -0.46 -6.61
CA VAL A 170 0.13 -0.81 -5.82
C VAL A 170 1.01 -1.86 -6.50
N ILE A 171 0.63 -2.31 -7.69
CA ILE A 171 1.38 -3.34 -8.44
C ILE A 171 2.61 -2.72 -9.10
N PRO A 172 3.83 -3.21 -8.79
CA PRO A 172 5.06 -2.67 -9.36
C PRO A 172 5.50 -3.39 -10.65
N ASN A 173 4.97 -4.57 -10.93
CA ASN A 173 5.33 -5.38 -12.10
C ASN A 173 4.06 -6.01 -12.75
N PRO A 174 3.67 -5.59 -13.97
CA PRO A 174 4.38 -4.63 -14.81
C PRO A 174 4.34 -3.20 -14.25
N THR A 175 5.25 -2.33 -14.68
CA THR A 175 5.28 -0.91 -14.27
C THR A 175 4.00 -0.19 -14.67
N GLU A 176 3.36 -0.60 -15.75
CA GLU A 176 2.10 -0.08 -16.23
C GLU A 176 1.09 -1.22 -16.44
N THR A 177 0.24 -1.44 -15.44
CA THR A 177 -0.79 -2.50 -15.47
C THR A 177 -1.89 -2.21 -16.49
N ALA A 178 -2.68 -3.25 -16.86
CA ALA A 178 -3.86 -3.07 -17.71
C ALA A 178 -4.86 -2.06 -17.11
N LEU A 179 -4.99 -2.02 -15.78
CA LEU A 179 -5.81 -1.03 -15.08
C LEU A 179 -5.29 0.39 -15.35
N ILE A 180 -4.01 0.66 -15.16
CA ILE A 180 -3.43 2.00 -15.37
C ILE A 180 -3.58 2.46 -16.81
N LYS A 181 -3.33 1.58 -17.80
CA LYS A 181 -3.52 1.88 -19.22
C LYS A 181 -4.97 2.31 -19.52
N GLU A 182 -5.94 1.58 -18.98
CA GLU A 182 -7.36 1.88 -19.18
C GLU A 182 -7.78 3.17 -18.49
N LEU A 183 -7.30 3.44 -17.27
CA LEU A 183 -7.58 4.68 -16.56
C LEU A 183 -7.04 5.91 -17.30
N ARG A 184 -5.81 5.84 -17.82
CA ARG A 184 -5.22 6.90 -18.65
C ARG A 184 -6.03 7.15 -19.93
N ARG A 185 -6.48 6.08 -20.61
CA ARG A 185 -7.35 6.19 -21.79
C ARG A 185 -8.67 6.91 -21.49
N ARG A 186 -9.21 6.75 -20.26
CA ARG A 186 -10.43 7.41 -19.77
C ARG A 186 -10.19 8.83 -19.25
N GLY A 187 -8.94 9.27 -19.16
CA GLY A 187 -8.58 10.58 -18.55
C GLY A 187 -8.79 10.63 -17.05
N ILE A 188 -8.76 9.50 -16.36
CA ILE A 188 -8.78 9.39 -14.90
C ILE A 188 -7.36 9.59 -14.37
N ARG A 189 -7.20 10.44 -13.35
CA ARG A 189 -5.93 10.65 -12.68
C ARG A 189 -5.50 9.37 -11.96
N CYS A 190 -4.32 8.86 -12.27
CA CYS A 190 -3.85 7.61 -11.66
C CYS A 190 -2.33 7.56 -11.53
N GLU A 191 -1.85 6.69 -10.62
CA GLU A 191 -0.44 6.44 -10.37
C GLU A 191 -0.17 4.95 -10.27
N THR A 192 1.03 4.53 -10.66
CA THR A 192 1.52 3.16 -10.68
C THR A 192 2.06 2.72 -9.32
N GLY A 193 2.33 1.42 -9.14
CA GLY A 193 2.95 0.88 -7.93
C GLY A 193 4.43 1.20 -7.77
N ALA A 194 5.08 1.72 -8.82
CA ALA A 194 6.50 2.06 -8.80
C ALA A 194 6.84 3.08 -7.70
N GLY A 195 5.99 4.11 -7.53
CA GLY A 195 6.17 5.13 -6.50
C GLY A 195 6.24 4.55 -5.09
N MET A 196 5.30 3.68 -4.74
CA MET A 196 5.29 2.99 -3.44
C MET A 196 6.54 2.13 -3.26
N LEU A 197 6.92 1.33 -4.26
CA LEU A 197 8.08 0.44 -4.21
C LEU A 197 9.38 1.23 -4.01
N ILE A 198 9.60 2.28 -4.78
CA ILE A 198 10.81 3.10 -4.70
C ILE A 198 10.90 3.84 -3.37
N ASN A 199 9.79 4.44 -2.92
CA ASN A 199 9.79 5.22 -1.68
C ASN A 199 10.05 4.34 -0.46
N GLN A 200 9.45 3.14 -0.36
CA GLN A 200 9.72 2.23 0.75
C GLN A 200 11.18 1.76 0.77
N ALA A 201 11.77 1.49 -0.41
CA ALA A 201 13.17 1.10 -0.51
C ALA A 201 14.11 2.27 -0.16
N ALA A 202 13.79 3.48 -0.57
CA ALA A 202 14.53 4.68 -0.22
C ALA A 202 14.54 4.94 1.30
N LEU A 203 13.39 4.77 1.97
CA LEU A 203 13.29 4.85 3.42
C LEU A 203 14.19 3.80 4.10
N ASN A 204 14.18 2.56 3.61
CA ASN A 204 15.01 1.49 4.17
C ASN A 204 16.51 1.82 4.05
N ILE A 205 16.95 2.30 2.89
CA ILE A 205 18.34 2.73 2.69
C ILE A 205 18.70 3.87 3.64
N GLU A 206 17.83 4.86 3.79
CA GLU A 206 18.05 5.98 4.72
C GLU A 206 18.15 5.49 6.17
N MET A 207 17.27 4.60 6.61
CA MET A 207 17.29 4.01 7.96
C MET A 207 18.60 3.23 8.22
N TRP A 208 19.13 2.51 7.23
CA TRP A 208 20.34 1.70 7.40
C TRP A 208 21.63 2.49 7.29
N THR A 209 21.64 3.59 6.53
CA THR A 209 22.88 4.29 6.15
C THR A 209 22.96 5.73 6.66
N GLY A 210 21.82 6.31 7.07
CA GLY A 210 21.68 7.73 7.38
C GLY A 210 21.76 8.64 6.15
N ARG A 211 21.71 8.08 4.93
CA ARG A 211 21.83 8.83 3.66
C ARG A 211 20.57 8.64 2.82
N LYS A 212 20.06 9.75 2.29
CA LYS A 212 18.94 9.72 1.32
C LYS A 212 19.45 9.26 -0.03
N PRO A 213 18.91 8.17 -0.60
CA PRO A 213 19.28 7.74 -1.94
C PRO A 213 18.68 8.66 -3.01
N ASP A 214 19.30 8.69 -4.19
CA ASP A 214 18.73 9.35 -5.37
C ASP A 214 17.62 8.45 -5.96
N LYS A 215 16.39 8.86 -5.75
CA LYS A 215 15.22 8.12 -6.25
C LYS A 215 15.18 8.06 -7.79
N THR A 216 15.74 9.04 -8.49
CA THR A 216 15.79 9.04 -9.97
C THR A 216 16.59 7.85 -10.49
N VAL A 217 17.72 7.56 -9.83
CA VAL A 217 18.53 6.38 -10.15
C VAL A 217 17.75 5.10 -9.86
N MET A 218 17.02 5.05 -8.74
CA MET A 218 16.22 3.87 -8.36
C MET A 218 15.08 3.62 -9.35
N TYR A 219 14.38 4.67 -9.81
CA TYR A 219 13.33 4.54 -10.84
C TYR A 219 13.89 3.99 -12.15
N ARG A 220 15.01 4.55 -12.63
CA ARG A 220 15.67 4.07 -13.85
C ARG A 220 16.06 2.60 -13.76
N ALA A 221 16.67 2.20 -12.63
CA ALA A 221 17.04 0.80 -12.40
C ALA A 221 15.82 -0.14 -12.38
N LEU A 222 14.70 0.30 -11.83
CA LEU A 222 13.45 -0.46 -11.85
C LEU A 222 12.92 -0.62 -13.28
N GLU A 223 12.88 0.45 -14.06
CA GLU A 223 12.43 0.43 -15.46
C GLU A 223 13.30 -0.52 -16.29
N GLU A 224 14.63 -0.42 -16.17
CA GLU A 224 15.59 -1.30 -16.86
C GLU A 224 15.42 -2.77 -16.47
N ALA A 225 15.11 -3.06 -15.21
CA ALA A 225 14.93 -4.44 -14.72
C ALA A 225 13.60 -5.07 -15.16
N LEU A 226 12.60 -4.28 -15.54
CA LEU A 226 11.25 -4.73 -15.91
C LEU A 226 10.95 -4.55 -17.41
N ALA A 227 11.90 -4.02 -18.19
CA ALA A 227 11.84 -3.92 -19.65
C ALA A 227 12.13 -5.29 -20.30
#